data_49be786cb2cd5d6999db81e8d243e49f
#
_entry.id   49be786cb2cd5d6999db81e8d243e49f
#
_cell.length_a   1.000
_cell.length_b   1.000
_cell.length_c   1.000
_cell.angle_alpha   90.00
_cell.angle_beta   90.00
_cell.angle_gamma   90.00
#
_symmetry.space_group_name_H-M   'P 1'
#
loop_
_entity.id
_entity.type
_entity.pdbx_description
1 polymer ?
#
loop_
_entity_poly.entity_id
_entity_poly.type
_entity_poly.pdbx_seq_one_letter_code
_entity_poly.pdbx_strand_id
1 'polypeptide(L)'
;YAGDPIGISGTTGRSTGPHLHITCRLRGRLEDPYDLLLYIKETREKAIKALKIDEDKVLTPDDFIKHYAQAAMRQQRKYGIPASVILAQMAFESRWGNSSLAQIGYNFFGIKANSNWLRRGLPYSIHDDDRKNEKFCNFSSAEESIEYHSRLLMSDRYARCWRYKPTDYHNWLVAIKAGGYATRKDYVKKCESIILQHKLYLYDIEAEKM
;
A
#
# COMPACT_ATOMS: atom_id res chain seq x y z
N TYR A 1 -5.01 -3.32 -11.31
CA TYR A 1 -3.53 -3.40 -11.28
C TYR A 1 -3.07 -4.82 -11.55
N ALA A 2 -1.81 -5.01 -11.95
CA ALA A 2 -1.24 -6.34 -12.06
C ALA A 2 -1.34 -7.06 -10.71
N GLY A 3 -1.97 -8.25 -10.69
CA GLY A 3 -2.25 -9.02 -9.48
C GLY A 3 -3.63 -8.77 -8.86
N ASP A 4 -4.40 -7.77 -9.31
CA ASP A 4 -5.77 -7.61 -8.85
C ASP A 4 -6.66 -8.73 -9.42
N PRO A 5 -7.63 -9.27 -8.63
CA PRO A 5 -8.58 -10.23 -9.13
C PRO A 5 -9.45 -9.58 -10.21
N ILE A 6 -9.48 -10.20 -11.40
CA ILE A 6 -10.26 -9.73 -12.55
C ILE A 6 -11.67 -10.33 -12.61
N GLY A 7 -11.95 -11.30 -11.75
CA GLY A 7 -13.24 -11.97 -11.69
C GLY A 7 -13.18 -13.30 -10.95
N ILE A 8 -14.34 -13.95 -10.89
CA ILE A 8 -14.47 -15.32 -10.37
C ILE A 8 -14.70 -16.23 -11.57
N SER A 9 -13.90 -17.30 -11.70
CA SER A 9 -14.11 -18.29 -12.75
C SER A 9 -15.42 -19.05 -12.50
N GLY A 10 -16.15 -19.33 -13.57
CA GLY A 10 -17.44 -20.02 -13.50
C GLY A 10 -17.68 -20.91 -14.75
N THR A 11 -18.82 -21.58 -14.75
CA THR A 11 -19.26 -22.48 -15.82
C THR A 11 -20.56 -22.04 -16.45
N THR A 12 -20.70 -20.75 -16.78
CA THR A 12 -21.90 -20.23 -17.44
C THR A 12 -21.85 -20.51 -18.94
N GLY A 13 -22.98 -20.87 -19.52
CA GLY A 13 -23.11 -21.23 -20.94
C GLY A 13 -22.76 -22.69 -21.24
N ARG A 14 -22.37 -22.99 -22.49
CA ARG A 14 -21.93 -24.32 -22.94
C ARG A 14 -20.49 -24.57 -22.52
N SER A 15 -20.26 -24.98 -21.30
CA SER A 15 -18.93 -25.22 -20.73
C SER A 15 -18.92 -26.49 -19.89
N THR A 16 -17.81 -27.22 -19.95
CA THR A 16 -17.59 -28.45 -19.19
C THR A 16 -16.89 -28.22 -17.84
N GLY A 17 -16.47 -27.01 -17.54
CA GLY A 17 -15.79 -26.66 -16.28
C GLY A 17 -15.41 -25.19 -16.19
N PRO A 18 -14.96 -24.72 -15.02
CA PRO A 18 -14.50 -23.35 -14.84
C PRO A 18 -13.35 -23.02 -15.79
N HIS A 19 -13.48 -21.93 -16.53
CA HIS A 19 -12.46 -21.47 -17.46
C HIS A 19 -12.48 -19.94 -17.60
N LEU A 20 -11.35 -19.39 -18.05
CA LEU A 20 -11.22 -18.00 -18.43
C LEU A 20 -11.23 -17.89 -19.95
N HIS A 21 -12.15 -17.08 -20.48
CA HIS A 21 -12.19 -16.75 -21.89
C HIS A 21 -11.58 -15.37 -22.12
N ILE A 22 -10.53 -15.31 -22.94
CA ILE A 22 -9.85 -14.07 -23.29
C ILE A 22 -10.07 -13.81 -24.79
N THR A 23 -10.62 -12.65 -25.13
CA THR A 23 -10.76 -12.21 -26.53
C THR A 23 -9.84 -11.04 -26.79
N CYS A 24 -8.92 -11.20 -27.73
CA CYS A 24 -8.05 -10.12 -28.19
C CYS A 24 -8.55 -9.57 -29.53
N ARG A 25 -8.58 -8.24 -29.67
CA ARG A 25 -8.89 -7.55 -30.94
C ARG A 25 -7.84 -6.49 -31.22
N LEU A 26 -7.15 -6.61 -32.35
CA LEU A 26 -6.24 -5.61 -32.86
C LEU A 26 -6.85 -4.95 -34.11
N ARG A 27 -7.06 -3.64 -34.07
CA ARG A 27 -7.69 -2.87 -35.15
C ARG A 27 -9.02 -3.47 -35.64
N GLY A 28 -9.81 -4.01 -34.69
CA GLY A 28 -11.13 -4.62 -34.95
C GLY A 28 -11.11 -6.09 -35.42
N ARG A 29 -9.94 -6.67 -35.70
CA ARG A 29 -9.79 -8.09 -36.05
C ARG A 29 -9.55 -8.93 -34.81
N LEU A 30 -10.11 -10.14 -34.81
CA LEU A 30 -9.83 -11.14 -33.76
C LEU A 30 -8.40 -11.65 -33.96
N GLU A 31 -7.64 -11.62 -32.87
CA GLU A 31 -6.27 -12.12 -32.83
C GLU A 31 -6.14 -13.17 -31.70
N ASP A 32 -5.16 -14.04 -31.84
CA ASP A 32 -4.85 -15.01 -30.79
C ASP A 32 -4.35 -14.26 -29.54
N PRO A 33 -4.99 -14.41 -28.37
CA PRO A 33 -4.55 -13.76 -27.16
C PRO A 33 -3.18 -14.26 -26.66
N TYR A 34 -2.70 -15.41 -27.16
CA TYR A 34 -1.44 -16.01 -26.72
C TYR A 34 -0.25 -15.07 -26.94
N ASP A 35 -0.13 -14.50 -28.14
CA ASP A 35 0.96 -13.58 -28.47
C ASP A 35 0.94 -12.32 -27.61
N LEU A 36 -0.26 -11.78 -27.33
CA LEU A 36 -0.41 -10.65 -26.42
C LEU A 36 0.01 -11.01 -24.98
N LEU A 37 -0.41 -12.16 -24.50
CA LEU A 37 -0.05 -12.64 -23.17
C LEU A 37 1.44 -12.91 -23.05
N LEU A 38 2.05 -13.48 -24.08
CA LEU A 38 3.50 -13.70 -24.14
C LEU A 38 4.27 -12.36 -24.13
N TYR A 39 3.84 -11.40 -24.94
CA TYR A 39 4.42 -10.06 -24.96
C TYR A 39 4.30 -9.36 -23.60
N ILE A 40 3.15 -9.44 -22.94
CA ILE A 40 2.94 -8.89 -21.58
C ILE A 40 3.88 -9.54 -20.60
N LYS A 41 3.99 -10.88 -20.63
CA LYS A 41 4.90 -11.65 -19.75
C LYS A 41 6.35 -11.20 -19.95
N GLU A 42 6.86 -11.21 -21.16
CA GLU A 42 8.23 -10.81 -21.47
C GLU A 42 8.53 -9.36 -21.11
N THR A 43 7.58 -8.46 -21.37
CA THR A 43 7.73 -7.03 -21.01
C THR A 43 7.78 -6.85 -19.52
N ARG A 44 6.94 -7.58 -18.77
CA ARG A 44 6.95 -7.59 -17.30
C ARG A 44 8.27 -8.15 -16.75
N GLU A 45 8.72 -9.28 -17.26
CA GLU A 45 10.00 -9.90 -16.84
C GLU A 45 11.20 -8.95 -17.11
N LYS A 46 11.22 -8.29 -18.28
CA LYS A 46 12.23 -7.28 -18.60
C LYS A 46 12.17 -6.09 -17.65
N ALA A 47 10.96 -5.60 -17.34
CA ALA A 47 10.77 -4.48 -16.42
C ALA A 47 11.23 -4.85 -15.00
N ILE A 48 10.85 -6.01 -14.49
CA ILE A 48 11.26 -6.53 -13.18
C ILE A 48 12.79 -6.65 -13.10
N LYS A 49 13.41 -7.24 -14.11
CA LYS A 49 14.87 -7.37 -14.18
C LYS A 49 15.58 -6.00 -14.27
N ALA A 50 15.04 -5.07 -15.05
CA ALA A 50 15.60 -3.71 -15.19
C ALA A 50 15.47 -2.90 -13.90
N LEU A 51 14.39 -3.11 -13.14
CA LEU A 51 14.14 -2.46 -11.86
C LEU A 51 14.79 -3.19 -10.68
N LYS A 52 15.48 -4.32 -10.93
CA LYS A 52 16.04 -5.20 -9.88
C LYS A 52 15.01 -5.65 -8.84
N ILE A 53 13.77 -5.77 -9.26
CA ILE A 53 12.71 -6.32 -8.40
C ILE A 53 12.95 -7.83 -8.31
N ASP A 54 13.23 -8.30 -7.12
CA ASP A 54 13.38 -9.72 -6.82
C ASP A 54 11.97 -10.31 -6.62
N GLU A 55 11.44 -11.01 -7.64
CA GLU A 55 10.11 -11.64 -7.57
C GLU A 55 10.03 -12.75 -6.51
N ASP A 56 11.18 -13.35 -6.15
CA ASP A 56 11.26 -14.36 -5.10
C ASP A 56 11.16 -13.74 -3.69
N LYS A 57 11.12 -12.43 -3.60
CA LYS A 57 11.06 -11.65 -2.36
C LYS A 57 9.69 -11.02 -2.11
N VAL A 58 8.61 -11.76 -2.37
CA VAL A 58 7.29 -11.37 -1.86
C VAL A 58 7.34 -11.44 -0.34
N LEU A 59 7.28 -10.27 0.30
CA LEU A 59 7.27 -10.20 1.76
C LEU A 59 6.00 -10.87 2.29
N THR A 60 6.18 -11.86 3.16
CA THR A 60 5.07 -12.36 3.98
C THR A 60 4.67 -11.31 5.01
N PRO A 61 3.45 -11.36 5.57
CA PRO A 61 3.07 -10.47 6.67
C PRO A 61 4.08 -10.49 7.83
N ASP A 62 4.60 -11.66 8.19
CA ASP A 62 5.54 -11.81 9.30
C ASP A 62 6.92 -11.19 8.98
N ASP A 63 7.42 -11.37 7.74
CA ASP A 63 8.66 -10.72 7.29
C ASP A 63 8.52 -9.22 7.25
N PHE A 64 7.39 -8.72 6.75
CA PHE A 64 7.08 -7.30 6.74
C PHE A 64 7.08 -6.70 8.15
N ILE A 65 6.36 -7.32 9.07
CA ILE A 65 6.28 -6.86 10.46
C ILE A 65 7.67 -6.87 11.09
N LYS A 66 8.40 -7.98 10.98
CA LYS A 66 9.76 -8.12 11.50
C LYS A 66 10.69 -7.02 10.99
N HIS A 67 10.54 -6.66 9.72
CA HIS A 67 11.39 -5.65 9.07
C HIS A 67 11.07 -4.22 9.53
N TYR A 68 9.78 -3.89 9.67
CA TYR A 68 9.34 -2.50 9.88
C TYR A 68 8.91 -2.15 11.31
N ALA A 69 8.73 -3.12 12.21
CA ALA A 69 8.24 -2.88 13.57
C ALA A 69 9.11 -1.89 14.34
N GLN A 70 10.43 -2.02 14.27
CA GLN A 70 11.36 -1.12 14.95
C GLN A 70 11.26 0.32 14.42
N ALA A 71 11.08 0.49 13.11
CA ALA A 71 10.88 1.81 12.53
C ALA A 71 9.57 2.44 13.01
N ALA A 72 8.48 1.67 13.05
CA ALA A 72 7.18 2.13 13.55
C ALA A 72 7.24 2.51 15.04
N MET A 73 7.88 1.71 15.87
CA MET A 73 8.08 2.02 17.30
C MET A 73 8.91 3.29 17.51
N ARG A 74 9.94 3.54 16.67
CA ARG A 74 10.66 4.83 16.70
C ARG A 74 9.76 6.02 16.42
N GLN A 75 8.79 5.87 15.50
CA GLN A 75 7.82 6.94 15.21
C GLN A 75 6.84 7.16 16.36
N GLN A 76 6.40 6.11 17.03
CA GLN A 76 5.59 6.26 18.24
C GLN A 76 6.32 7.06 19.31
N ARG A 77 7.57 6.74 19.59
CA ARG A 77 8.38 7.49 20.57
C ARG A 77 8.61 8.94 20.16
N LYS A 78 8.80 9.18 18.86
CA LYS A 78 9.10 10.52 18.34
C LYS A 78 7.87 11.40 18.22
N TYR A 79 6.75 10.84 17.79
CA TYR A 79 5.55 11.58 17.41
C TYR A 79 4.30 11.17 18.20
N GLY A 80 4.33 10.17 19.06
CA GLY A 80 3.16 9.68 19.79
C GLY A 80 2.13 8.94 18.95
N ILE A 81 2.43 8.59 17.70
CA ILE A 81 1.54 7.84 16.81
C ILE A 81 1.68 6.35 17.11
N PRO A 82 0.59 5.58 17.38
CA PRO A 82 0.71 4.16 17.66
C PRO A 82 1.49 3.41 16.58
N ALA A 83 2.47 2.61 16.98
CA ALA A 83 3.27 1.78 16.07
C ALA A 83 2.37 0.80 15.30
N SER A 84 1.35 0.26 15.98
CA SER A 84 0.35 -0.62 15.38
C SER A 84 -0.44 0.05 14.25
N VAL A 85 -0.79 1.33 14.41
CA VAL A 85 -1.50 2.12 13.39
C VAL A 85 -0.59 2.33 12.19
N ILE A 86 0.67 2.72 12.40
CA ILE A 86 1.64 2.92 11.31
C ILE A 86 1.83 1.62 10.53
N LEU A 87 2.07 0.49 11.22
CA LEU A 87 2.25 -0.81 10.59
C LEU A 87 1.01 -1.28 9.82
N ALA A 88 -0.18 -1.10 10.40
CA ALA A 88 -1.42 -1.53 9.76
C ALA A 88 -1.74 -0.71 8.51
N GLN A 89 -1.57 0.61 8.56
CA GLN A 89 -1.73 1.48 7.40
C GLN A 89 -0.71 1.12 6.31
N MET A 90 0.55 0.99 6.70
CA MET A 90 1.64 0.62 5.81
C MET A 90 1.38 -0.73 5.12
N ALA A 91 0.95 -1.76 5.88
CA ALA A 91 0.60 -3.07 5.36
C ALA A 91 -0.60 -3.02 4.40
N PHE A 92 -1.66 -2.30 4.80
CA PHE A 92 -2.89 -2.19 4.02
C PHE A 92 -2.67 -1.47 2.69
N GLU A 93 -2.04 -0.30 2.71
CA GLU A 93 -1.85 0.55 1.53
C GLU A 93 -0.81 -0.03 0.55
N SER A 94 0.20 -0.75 1.06
CA SER A 94 1.27 -1.32 0.24
C SER A 94 1.10 -2.79 -0.11
N ARG A 95 0.01 -3.44 0.33
CA ARG A 95 -0.14 -4.90 0.23
C ARG A 95 1.06 -5.63 0.86
N TRP A 96 1.37 -5.29 2.11
CA TRP A 96 2.53 -5.84 2.82
C TRP A 96 3.87 -5.53 2.13
N GLY A 97 3.99 -4.36 1.53
CA GLY A 97 5.20 -3.94 0.81
C GLY A 97 5.31 -4.49 -0.63
N ASN A 98 4.31 -5.24 -1.09
CA ASN A 98 4.35 -5.89 -2.40
C ASN A 98 3.71 -5.06 -3.53
N SER A 99 3.26 -3.84 -3.26
CA SER A 99 2.77 -2.94 -4.31
C SER A 99 3.93 -2.33 -5.11
N SER A 100 3.71 -2.01 -6.39
CA SER A 100 4.71 -1.33 -7.24
C SER A 100 5.16 0.01 -6.64
N LEU A 101 4.24 0.77 -6.03
CA LEU A 101 4.58 2.01 -5.33
C LEU A 101 5.57 1.79 -4.19
N ALA A 102 5.40 0.72 -3.40
CA ALA A 102 6.30 0.39 -2.31
C ALA A 102 7.66 -0.12 -2.80
N GLN A 103 7.66 -1.01 -3.80
CA GLN A 103 8.88 -1.65 -4.29
C GLN A 103 9.78 -0.72 -5.11
N ILE A 104 9.17 0.15 -5.93
CA ILE A 104 9.91 1.03 -6.84
C ILE A 104 10.20 2.39 -6.19
N GLY A 105 9.19 2.95 -5.51
CA GLY A 105 9.24 4.31 -5.00
C GLY A 105 9.28 4.41 -3.47
N TYR A 106 9.44 3.31 -2.75
CA TYR A 106 9.36 3.25 -1.28
C TYR A 106 8.12 3.94 -0.70
N ASN A 107 7.05 4.08 -1.50
CA ASN A 107 5.82 4.73 -1.08
C ASN A 107 4.83 3.70 -0.52
N PHE A 108 4.97 3.40 0.76
CA PHE A 108 4.18 2.39 1.45
C PHE A 108 2.77 2.85 1.84
N PHE A 109 2.46 4.12 1.69
CA PHE A 109 1.21 4.74 2.17
C PHE A 109 0.35 5.34 1.05
N GLY A 110 0.73 5.15 -0.22
CA GLY A 110 0.02 5.73 -1.34
C GLY A 110 -0.01 7.27 -1.33
N ILE A 111 1.06 7.91 -0.87
CA ILE A 111 1.11 9.37 -0.70
C ILE A 111 1.21 10.04 -2.06
N LYS A 112 0.20 10.86 -2.40
CA LYS A 112 0.16 11.63 -3.65
C LYS A 112 1.11 12.84 -3.58
N ALA A 113 1.81 13.11 -4.69
CA ALA A 113 2.72 14.24 -4.81
C ALA A 113 1.92 15.54 -4.92
N ASN A 114 1.91 16.32 -3.85
CA ASN A 114 1.22 17.61 -3.79
C ASN A 114 2.02 18.71 -4.51
N SER A 115 1.42 19.89 -4.64
CA SER A 115 2.03 21.04 -5.33
C SER A 115 3.37 21.47 -4.71
N ASN A 116 3.55 21.30 -3.39
CA ASN A 116 4.82 21.62 -2.73
C ASN A 116 5.91 20.61 -3.09
N TRP A 117 5.56 19.30 -3.11
CA TRP A 117 6.47 18.25 -3.55
C TRP A 117 6.99 18.50 -4.97
N LEU A 118 6.06 18.81 -5.89
CA LEU A 118 6.39 19.05 -7.30
C LEU A 118 7.21 20.34 -7.50
N ARG A 119 6.90 21.43 -6.80
CA ARG A 119 7.69 22.68 -6.88
C ARG A 119 9.13 22.50 -6.41
N ARG A 120 9.36 21.57 -5.48
CA ARG A 120 10.71 21.25 -5.00
C ARG A 120 11.48 20.32 -5.94
N GLY A 121 10.88 19.91 -7.07
CA GLY A 121 11.52 18.99 -8.00
C GLY A 121 11.79 17.59 -7.44
N LEU A 122 11.03 17.18 -6.39
CA LEU A 122 11.23 15.88 -5.76
C LEU A 122 10.69 14.75 -6.64
N PRO A 123 11.29 13.54 -6.59
CA PRO A 123 10.94 12.44 -7.46
C PRO A 123 9.52 11.95 -7.23
N TYR A 124 8.86 11.56 -8.31
CA TYR A 124 7.52 10.99 -8.30
C TYR A 124 7.35 9.96 -9.41
N SER A 125 6.38 9.08 -9.26
CA SER A 125 5.92 8.17 -10.30
C SER A 125 4.45 8.48 -10.66
N ILE A 126 4.04 8.04 -11.84
CA ILE A 126 2.68 8.25 -12.34
C ILE A 126 1.96 6.91 -12.35
N HIS A 127 0.80 6.86 -11.70
CA HIS A 127 -0.06 5.67 -11.64
C HIS A 127 -1.51 6.07 -11.79
N ASP A 128 -2.33 5.14 -12.26
CA ASP A 128 -3.78 5.30 -12.26
C ASP A 128 -4.31 4.87 -10.90
N ASP A 129 -5.16 5.71 -10.28
CA ASP A 129 -5.83 5.46 -9.01
C ASP A 129 -7.28 5.98 -9.11
N ASP A 130 -7.73 6.87 -8.25
CA ASP A 130 -9.06 7.52 -8.35
C ASP A 130 -9.23 8.26 -9.68
N ARG A 131 -8.11 8.74 -10.22
CA ARG A 131 -8.01 9.39 -11.55
C ARG A 131 -6.85 8.81 -12.33
N LYS A 132 -6.90 8.96 -13.66
CA LYS A 132 -5.77 8.60 -14.52
C LYS A 132 -4.58 9.55 -14.31
N ASN A 133 -3.37 9.00 -14.44
CA ASN A 133 -2.11 9.76 -14.40
C ASN A 133 -1.89 10.56 -13.10
N GLU A 134 -2.28 10.02 -11.94
CA GLU A 134 -1.99 10.65 -10.66
C GLU A 134 -0.51 10.48 -10.28
N LYS A 135 0.03 11.53 -9.67
CA LYS A 135 1.43 11.56 -9.26
C LYS A 135 1.58 11.13 -7.80
N PHE A 136 2.45 10.18 -7.56
CA PHE A 136 2.75 9.65 -6.24
C PHE A 136 4.20 9.95 -5.86
N CYS A 137 4.43 10.32 -4.60
CA CYS A 137 5.77 10.57 -4.08
C CYS A 137 6.65 9.33 -4.22
N ASN A 138 7.90 9.52 -4.64
CA ASN A 138 8.93 8.51 -4.52
C ASN A 138 9.91 8.94 -3.42
N PHE A 139 10.18 8.04 -2.50
CA PHE A 139 11.09 8.24 -1.37
C PHE A 139 12.43 7.54 -1.65
N SER A 140 13.46 7.91 -0.92
CA SER A 140 14.79 7.29 -1.03
C SER A 140 14.90 6.00 -0.21
N SER A 141 14.01 5.83 0.78
CA SER A 141 13.96 4.65 1.63
C SER A 141 12.58 4.47 2.27
N ALA A 142 12.35 3.29 2.87
CA ALA A 142 11.17 3.01 3.67
C ALA A 142 11.09 3.93 4.90
N GLU A 143 12.21 4.21 5.54
CA GLU A 143 12.29 5.10 6.70
C GLU A 143 11.85 6.52 6.36
N GLU A 144 12.25 7.04 5.18
CA GLU A 144 11.81 8.36 4.73
C GLU A 144 10.29 8.37 4.50
N SER A 145 9.73 7.32 3.90
CA SER A 145 8.30 7.16 3.71
C SER A 145 7.53 7.15 5.04
N ILE A 146 8.02 6.38 6.02
CA ILE A 146 7.43 6.28 7.36
C ILE A 146 7.52 7.63 8.09
N GLU A 147 8.65 8.30 8.03
CA GLU A 147 8.85 9.62 8.62
C GLU A 147 7.92 10.66 7.97
N TYR A 148 7.81 10.67 6.64
CA TYR A 148 6.93 11.59 5.92
C TYR A 148 5.46 11.36 6.28
N HIS A 149 5.02 10.10 6.35
CA HIS A 149 3.68 9.72 6.81
C HIS A 149 3.41 10.22 8.24
N SER A 150 4.36 10.01 9.16
CA SER A 150 4.21 10.49 10.53
C SER A 150 4.06 12.01 10.60
N ARG A 151 4.86 12.76 9.84
CA ARG A 151 4.73 14.23 9.72
C ARG A 151 3.40 14.66 9.09
N LEU A 152 2.88 13.90 8.13
CA LEU A 152 1.56 14.16 7.55
C LEU A 152 0.46 14.10 8.62
N LEU A 153 0.53 13.10 9.51
CA LEU A 153 -0.42 12.97 10.61
C LEU A 153 -0.28 14.06 11.69
N MET A 154 0.85 14.79 11.74
CA MET A 154 1.03 15.95 12.62
C MET A 154 0.26 17.20 12.17
N SER A 155 -0.35 17.20 11.00
CA SER A 155 -1.09 18.36 10.50
C SER A 155 -2.42 18.57 11.24
N ASP A 156 -2.89 19.82 11.28
CA ASP A 156 -4.10 20.25 12.01
C ASP A 156 -5.35 19.41 11.68
N ARG A 157 -5.45 18.88 10.47
CA ARG A 157 -6.57 18.03 10.05
C ARG A 157 -6.70 16.75 10.87
N TYR A 158 -5.61 16.31 11.50
CA TYR A 158 -5.56 15.13 12.35
C TYR A 158 -5.43 15.46 13.84
N ALA A 159 -5.65 16.72 14.25
CA ALA A 159 -5.50 17.18 15.64
C ALA A 159 -6.35 16.38 16.64
N ARG A 160 -7.45 15.75 16.20
CA ARG A 160 -8.28 14.88 17.06
C ARG A 160 -7.53 13.66 17.57
N CYS A 161 -6.53 13.16 16.82
CA CYS A 161 -5.73 11.99 17.20
C CYS A 161 -5.01 12.20 18.54
N TRP A 162 -4.53 13.41 18.80
CA TRP A 162 -3.76 13.77 20.00
C TRP A 162 -4.56 13.77 21.30
N ARG A 163 -5.86 13.49 21.25
CA ARG A 163 -6.71 13.29 22.43
C ARG A 163 -6.60 11.88 23.00
N TYR A 164 -6.00 10.96 22.26
CA TYR A 164 -5.93 9.55 22.59
C TYR A 164 -4.51 9.12 22.92
N LYS A 165 -4.37 8.13 23.80
CA LYS A 165 -3.07 7.55 24.13
C LYS A 165 -2.49 6.82 22.92
N PRO A 166 -1.16 6.68 22.79
CA PRO A 166 -0.51 5.90 21.74
C PRO A 166 -0.87 4.40 21.75
N THR A 167 -1.52 3.91 22.80
CA THR A 167 -2.02 2.52 22.90
C THR A 167 -3.49 2.37 22.51
N ASP A 168 -4.17 3.46 22.19
CA ASP A 168 -5.57 3.48 21.78
C ASP A 168 -5.70 3.52 20.24
N TYR A 169 -5.20 2.47 19.57
CA TYR A 169 -5.18 2.38 18.12
C TYR A 169 -6.57 2.53 17.47
N HIS A 170 -7.63 2.07 18.16
CA HIS A 170 -9.01 2.19 17.63
C HIS A 170 -9.39 3.64 17.40
N ASN A 171 -9.32 4.45 18.45
CA ASN A 171 -9.70 5.86 18.37
C ASN A 171 -8.74 6.67 17.48
N TRP A 172 -7.47 6.27 17.41
CA TRP A 172 -6.53 6.83 16.44
C TRP A 172 -6.99 6.60 14.99
N LEU A 173 -7.33 5.36 14.62
CA LEU A 173 -7.82 5.02 13.27
C LEU A 173 -9.12 5.75 12.92
N VAL A 174 -10.06 5.85 13.88
CA VAL A 174 -11.31 6.61 13.72
C VAL A 174 -11.03 8.09 13.47
N ALA A 175 -10.14 8.69 14.27
CA ALA A 175 -9.75 10.10 14.12
C ALA A 175 -9.00 10.38 12.81
N ILE A 176 -8.09 9.49 12.41
CA ILE A 176 -7.37 9.56 11.13
C ILE A 176 -8.36 9.52 9.95
N LYS A 177 -9.31 8.59 9.98
CA LYS A 177 -10.35 8.52 8.95
C LYS A 177 -11.22 9.78 8.93
N ALA A 178 -11.63 10.28 10.08
CA ALA A 178 -12.41 11.52 10.20
C ALA A 178 -11.64 12.74 9.68
N GLY A 179 -10.31 12.73 9.79
CA GLY A 179 -9.42 13.72 9.16
C GLY A 179 -9.30 13.58 7.63
N GLY A 180 -9.97 12.59 7.02
CA GLY A 180 -10.01 12.41 5.56
C GLY A 180 -8.77 11.71 5.00
N TYR A 181 -8.13 10.84 5.78
CA TYR A 181 -7.00 10.03 5.30
C TYR A 181 -7.45 9.03 4.22
N ALA A 182 -8.60 8.41 4.42
CA ALA A 182 -9.16 7.42 3.50
C ALA A 182 -10.67 7.63 3.28
N THR A 183 -11.11 7.44 2.04
CA THR A 183 -12.52 7.55 1.63
C THR A 183 -13.31 6.25 1.87
N ARG A 184 -12.63 5.11 1.91
CA ARG A 184 -13.24 3.78 2.08
C ARG A 184 -14.01 3.67 3.39
N LYS A 185 -15.25 3.18 3.32
CA LYS A 185 -16.12 3.01 4.50
C LYS A 185 -15.56 2.00 5.51
N ASP A 186 -14.94 0.92 5.01
CA ASP A 186 -14.40 -0.20 5.80
C ASP A 186 -12.94 -0.01 6.25
N TYR A 187 -12.35 1.17 6.00
CA TYR A 187 -10.93 1.45 6.28
C TYR A 187 -10.51 1.12 7.72
N VAL A 188 -11.22 1.66 8.71
CA VAL A 188 -10.93 1.40 10.14
C VAL A 188 -10.97 -0.10 10.42
N LYS A 189 -12.06 -0.78 10.00
CA LYS A 189 -12.23 -2.22 10.20
C LYS A 189 -11.09 -3.04 9.58
N LYS A 190 -10.61 -2.64 8.39
CA LYS A 190 -9.50 -3.32 7.72
C LYS A 190 -8.18 -3.17 8.47
N CYS A 191 -7.84 -1.95 8.87
CA CYS A 191 -6.64 -1.71 9.68
C CYS A 191 -6.71 -2.42 11.04
N GLU A 192 -7.86 -2.37 11.72
CA GLU A 192 -8.07 -3.10 12.98
C GLU A 192 -7.93 -4.62 12.83
N SER A 193 -8.47 -5.17 11.74
CA SER A 193 -8.31 -6.61 11.46
C SER A 193 -6.84 -7.00 11.35
N ILE A 194 -6.02 -6.18 10.69
CA ILE A 194 -4.57 -6.39 10.60
C ILE A 194 -3.93 -6.30 12.00
N ILE A 195 -4.26 -5.27 12.76
CA ILE A 195 -3.72 -5.08 14.12
C ILE A 195 -4.01 -6.27 15.01
N LEU A 196 -5.26 -6.75 15.01
CA LEU A 196 -5.68 -7.85 15.86
C LEU A 196 -5.11 -9.19 15.41
N GLN A 197 -5.16 -9.48 14.10
CA GLN A 197 -4.69 -10.74 13.52
C GLN A 197 -3.20 -10.94 13.78
N HIS A 198 -2.40 -9.89 13.68
CA HIS A 198 -0.95 -9.94 13.86
C HIS A 198 -0.48 -9.39 15.21
N LYS A 199 -1.42 -9.10 16.14
CA LYS A 199 -1.14 -8.60 17.49
C LYS A 199 -0.23 -7.36 17.50
N LEU A 200 -0.39 -6.47 16.52
CA LEU A 200 0.48 -5.31 16.36
C LEU A 200 0.43 -4.35 17.53
N TYR A 201 -0.66 -4.34 18.32
CA TYR A 201 -0.82 -3.56 19.53
C TYR A 201 0.26 -3.86 20.61
N LEU A 202 0.93 -5.00 20.51
CA LEU A 202 2.04 -5.32 21.41
C LEU A 202 3.24 -4.39 21.20
N TYR A 203 3.45 -3.91 19.96
CA TYR A 203 4.50 -2.94 19.65
C TYR A 203 4.20 -1.56 20.23
N ASP A 204 2.91 -1.19 20.40
CA ASP A 204 2.55 0.05 21.08
C ASP A 204 3.00 0.02 22.54
N ILE A 205 2.76 -1.12 23.21
CA ILE A 205 3.14 -1.33 24.62
C ILE A 205 4.66 -1.40 24.76
N GLU A 206 5.34 -2.05 23.83
CA GLU A 206 6.80 -2.17 23.82
C GLU A 206 7.45 -0.80 23.61
N ALA A 207 6.94 0.01 22.70
CA ALA A 207 7.46 1.33 22.40
C ALA A 207 7.41 2.30 23.61
N GLU A 208 6.44 2.14 24.52
CA GLU A 208 6.32 2.93 25.74
C GLU A 208 7.33 2.52 26.84
N LYS A 209 7.86 1.30 26.76
CA LYS A 209 8.81 0.79 27.76
C LYS A 209 10.28 1.09 27.41
N MET A 210 10.54 1.46 26.21
CA MET A 210 11.88 1.77 25.70
C MET A 210 12.24 3.24 25.87
#